data_98e6a95ea35d9c278dc3b5db2d6d617b
#
_entry.id   98e6a95ea35d9c278dc3b5db2d6d617b
#
_cell.length_a   1.000
_cell.length_b   1.000
_cell.length_c   1.000
_cell.angle_alpha   90.00
_cell.angle_beta   90.00
_cell.angle_gamma   90.00
#
_symmetry.space_group_name_H-M   'P 1'
#
loop_
_entity.id
_entity.type
_entity.pdbx_description
1 polymer ?
#
loop_
_entity_poly.entity_id
_entity_poly.type
_entity_poly.pdbx_seq_one_letter_code
_entity_poly.pdbx_strand_id
1 'polypeptide(L)'
;MLALLLPVLATAQNETLISEKDSIPSLVERIIAEREGGYKIRKIKSNINLEFYTSANAYFTENEFDDLSFKLNRVRLEIEGRLNDHISYHFCQSFNKYSNPHSVDNLSSSIEYANITWHASDRFNLVAGKQFVALGGYEAYVNALRVREFCEFNNNVAVYQAGIMGVVQFNPAQQLILQVVNNRSGSDSDLYIYGRPDGIEAAKIPLLATVNWNGFFLDDALHFRYSASMGQLAKGKNIYYLTCGNIYEKYPFVAYLDVMYSREGIDSQQRITTLQGQGRGMLPVTAQNTQYLSFIANLDYQFHPKWNAYIKGAYETAGIYEANSIFAKGRYLTSWNAQACLEWFPFTEDKGFKVFAHYLYKGHHLTENAEVMMASMPHTQRISLGLVYVIPVL
;
A
#
# COMPACT_ATOMS: atom_id res chain seq x y z
N MET A 1 17.32 4.07 25.04
CA MET A 1 16.21 4.91 24.58
C MET A 1 16.38 5.25 23.11
N LEU A 2 16.72 4.26 22.28
CA LEU A 2 17.06 4.43 20.85
C LEU A 2 16.24 3.48 19.94
N ALA A 3 15.17 2.93 20.45
CA ALA A 3 14.37 1.90 19.76
C ALA A 3 13.07 2.44 19.11
N LEU A 4 12.88 3.74 19.08
CA LEU A 4 11.56 4.36 18.78
C LEU A 4 11.39 4.93 17.37
N LEU A 5 12.37 4.79 16.48
CA LEU A 5 12.29 5.38 15.13
C LEU A 5 12.03 4.39 13.99
N LEU A 6 11.99 3.11 14.27
CA LEU A 6 11.56 2.07 13.34
C LEU A 6 10.26 1.33 13.74
N PRO A 7 9.60 1.62 14.86
CA PRO A 7 8.54 0.76 15.35
C PRO A 7 7.23 0.86 14.59
N VAL A 8 7.05 1.83 13.73
CA VAL A 8 5.77 1.98 13.01
C VAL A 8 5.63 0.97 11.87
N LEU A 9 6.74 0.41 11.39
CA LEU A 9 6.72 -0.74 10.44
C LEU A 9 6.90 -2.09 11.14
N ALA A 10 7.48 -2.10 12.34
CA ALA A 10 7.89 -3.32 13.04
C ALA A 10 7.01 -3.73 14.23
N THR A 11 6.13 -2.89 14.73
CA THR A 11 5.34 -3.17 15.94
C THR A 11 4.22 -4.20 15.78
N ALA A 12 4.11 -4.80 14.62
CA ALA A 12 3.27 -6.00 14.47
C ALA A 12 4.06 -7.32 14.58
N GLN A 13 5.36 -7.27 14.73
CA GLN A 13 6.18 -8.46 14.93
C GLN A 13 6.73 -8.46 16.36
N ASN A 14 6.26 -9.41 17.13
CA ASN A 14 6.78 -9.71 18.46
C ASN A 14 8.31 -9.80 18.41
N GLU A 15 8.98 -9.09 19.31
CA GLU A 15 10.31 -9.44 19.74
C GLU A 15 10.32 -10.86 20.30
N THR A 16 10.57 -11.85 19.47
CA THR A 16 11.13 -13.11 19.95
C THR A 16 12.58 -12.83 20.24
N LEU A 17 12.89 -12.69 21.50
CA LEU A 17 14.25 -12.74 22.03
C LEU A 17 14.87 -14.09 21.62
N ILE A 18 15.51 -14.13 20.45
CA ILE A 18 16.39 -15.21 20.09
C ILE A 18 17.66 -15.01 20.91
N SER A 19 17.94 -15.95 21.76
CA SER A 19 19.13 -16.00 22.61
C SER A 19 20.40 -15.78 21.74
N GLU A 20 21.21 -14.82 22.13
CA GLU A 20 22.43 -14.35 21.44
C GLU A 20 23.53 -15.43 21.25
N LYS A 21 23.28 -16.69 21.57
CA LYS A 21 24.38 -17.67 21.73
C LYS A 21 24.69 -18.59 20.57
N ASP A 22 23.80 -18.78 19.58
CA ASP A 22 23.99 -19.86 18.58
C ASP A 22 23.64 -19.47 17.12
N SER A 23 23.81 -18.21 16.70
CA SER A 23 23.58 -17.88 15.27
C SER A 23 24.82 -18.30 14.44
N ILE A 24 24.62 -19.26 13.56
CA ILE A 24 25.59 -19.60 12.50
C ILE A 24 25.69 -18.36 11.59
N PRO A 25 26.92 -17.84 11.31
CA PRO A 25 27.10 -16.69 10.42
C PRO A 25 26.46 -16.97 9.05
N SER A 26 25.73 -16.01 8.50
CA SER A 26 25.12 -16.11 7.18
C SER A 26 26.20 -16.35 6.11
N LEU A 27 25.78 -16.91 4.96
CA LEU A 27 26.68 -17.11 3.82
C LEU A 27 27.37 -15.80 3.40
N VAL A 28 26.63 -14.68 3.46
CA VAL A 28 27.13 -13.34 3.12
C VAL A 28 28.19 -12.87 4.13
N GLU A 29 27.98 -13.09 5.42
CA GLU A 29 28.96 -12.77 6.46
C GLU A 29 30.25 -13.59 6.29
N ARG A 30 30.14 -14.88 5.88
CA ARG A 30 31.31 -15.72 5.56
C ARG A 30 32.06 -15.21 4.33
N ILE A 31 31.36 -14.88 3.25
CA ILE A 31 31.96 -14.39 2.00
C ILE A 31 32.68 -13.06 2.22
N ILE A 32 32.07 -12.15 3.00
CA ILE A 32 32.69 -10.86 3.33
C ILE A 32 33.91 -11.06 4.24
N ALA A 33 33.80 -11.93 5.25
CA ALA A 33 34.89 -12.25 6.15
C ALA A 33 36.12 -12.89 5.44
N GLU A 34 35.84 -13.75 4.45
CA GLU A 34 36.87 -14.39 3.62
C GLU A 34 37.59 -13.41 2.67
N ARG A 35 36.87 -12.39 2.17
CA ARG A 35 37.47 -11.40 1.25
C ARG A 35 38.30 -10.31 1.91
N GLU A 36 37.96 -9.93 3.14
CA GLU A 36 38.53 -8.73 3.78
C GLU A 36 39.61 -8.99 4.81
N GLY A 37 40.22 -10.16 4.85
CA GLY A 37 41.49 -10.45 5.56
C GLY A 37 41.79 -9.62 6.81
N GLY A 38 40.83 -9.51 7.77
CA GLY A 38 41.11 -8.93 9.07
C GLY A 38 40.36 -7.67 9.48
N TYR A 39 39.41 -7.16 8.72
CA TYR A 39 38.52 -6.11 9.23
C TYR A 39 37.55 -6.72 10.24
N LYS A 40 37.50 -6.18 11.45
CA LYS A 40 36.45 -6.54 12.43
C LYS A 40 35.11 -6.15 11.84
N ILE A 41 34.36 -7.14 11.26
CA ILE A 41 33.01 -6.94 10.79
C ILE A 41 32.17 -6.61 12.03
N ARG A 42 31.69 -5.38 12.12
CA ARG A 42 30.63 -5.05 13.06
C ARG A 42 29.46 -5.96 12.71
N LYS A 43 28.86 -6.64 13.68
CA LYS A 43 27.72 -7.53 13.47
C LYS A 43 26.65 -6.76 12.71
N ILE A 44 26.45 -7.10 11.43
CA ILE A 44 25.34 -6.59 10.62
C ILE A 44 24.11 -7.27 11.19
N LYS A 45 23.18 -6.49 11.75
CA LYS A 45 21.87 -7.00 12.17
C LYS A 45 20.97 -6.94 10.97
N SER A 46 20.56 -8.09 10.44
CA SER A 46 19.61 -8.21 9.32
C SER A 46 18.46 -9.11 9.72
N ASN A 47 17.25 -8.72 9.38
CA ASN A 47 16.07 -9.56 9.44
C ASN A 47 15.72 -9.95 8.02
N ILE A 48 15.55 -11.23 7.77
CA ILE A 48 15.10 -11.77 6.47
C ILE A 48 13.81 -12.52 6.71
N ASN A 49 12.73 -12.07 6.11
CA ASN A 49 11.42 -12.67 6.20
C ASN A 49 10.93 -13.12 4.84
N LEU A 50 10.35 -14.33 4.78
CA LEU A 50 9.59 -14.79 3.64
C LEU A 50 8.09 -14.81 4.01
N GLU A 51 7.31 -13.97 3.35
CA GLU A 51 5.87 -13.93 3.53
C GLU A 51 5.19 -14.85 2.51
N PHE A 52 4.29 -15.66 3.01
CA PHE A 52 3.51 -16.59 2.21
C PHE A 52 2.02 -16.43 2.52
N TYR A 53 1.22 -16.17 1.47
CA TYR A 53 -0.23 -16.05 1.60
C TYR A 53 -0.90 -16.78 0.43
N THR A 54 -1.71 -17.79 0.75
CA THR A 54 -2.48 -18.58 -0.22
C THR A 54 -3.92 -18.74 0.23
N SER A 55 -4.83 -18.88 -0.73
CA SER A 55 -6.24 -19.12 -0.45
C SER A 55 -6.94 -19.89 -1.57
N ALA A 56 -7.99 -20.63 -1.20
CA ALA A 56 -9.05 -21.08 -2.08
C ALA A 56 -10.14 -20.01 -2.08
N ASN A 57 -10.59 -19.57 -3.26
CA ASN A 57 -11.55 -18.48 -3.42
C ASN A 57 -12.72 -18.94 -4.28
N ALA A 58 -13.93 -18.81 -3.74
CA ALA A 58 -15.18 -18.93 -4.50
C ALA A 58 -15.68 -17.52 -4.86
N TYR A 59 -15.91 -17.29 -6.13
CA TYR A 59 -16.37 -16.02 -6.69
C TYR A 59 -17.82 -16.11 -7.11
N PHE A 60 -18.54 -15.00 -6.92
CA PHE A 60 -19.94 -14.87 -7.30
C PHE A 60 -20.17 -13.50 -7.93
N THR A 61 -20.96 -13.46 -9.02
CA THR A 61 -21.46 -12.24 -9.66
C THR A 61 -22.97 -12.24 -9.62
N GLU A 62 -23.59 -11.16 -9.13
CA GLU A 62 -25.05 -11.03 -8.96
C GLU A 62 -25.68 -12.22 -8.21
N ASN A 63 -24.95 -12.76 -7.20
CA ASN A 63 -25.28 -13.96 -6.41
C ASN A 63 -25.20 -15.30 -7.16
N GLU A 64 -24.78 -15.33 -8.41
CA GLU A 64 -24.52 -16.55 -9.15
C GLU A 64 -23.06 -16.97 -8.95
N PHE A 65 -22.82 -18.27 -8.79
CA PHE A 65 -21.48 -18.82 -8.65
C PHE A 65 -20.76 -18.78 -9.99
N ASP A 66 -19.57 -18.15 -10.00
CA ASP A 66 -18.75 -18.01 -11.20
C ASP A 66 -17.64 -19.06 -11.25
N ASP A 67 -16.80 -19.11 -10.20
CA ASP A 67 -15.56 -19.87 -10.22
C ASP A 67 -15.09 -20.23 -8.79
N LEU A 68 -14.32 -21.30 -8.70
CA LEU A 68 -13.54 -21.68 -7.52
C LEU A 68 -12.07 -21.87 -7.93
N SER A 69 -11.18 -21.09 -7.36
CA SER A 69 -9.76 -21.21 -7.70
C SER A 69 -8.84 -21.06 -6.51
N PHE A 70 -7.68 -21.74 -6.58
CA PHE A 70 -6.58 -21.53 -5.64
C PHE A 70 -5.71 -20.37 -6.12
N LYS A 71 -5.38 -19.49 -5.20
CA LYS A 71 -4.52 -18.32 -5.47
C LYS A 71 -3.34 -18.30 -4.52
N LEU A 72 -2.18 -18.02 -5.07
CA LEU A 72 -1.01 -17.62 -4.32
C LEU A 72 -1.01 -16.08 -4.27
N ASN A 73 -1.66 -15.53 -3.24
CA ASN A 73 -1.94 -14.08 -3.16
C ASN A 73 -0.67 -13.27 -2.90
N ARG A 74 0.31 -13.85 -2.18
CA ARG A 74 1.57 -13.22 -1.91
C ARG A 74 2.67 -14.24 -1.66
N VAL A 75 3.79 -14.01 -2.32
CA VAL A 75 5.11 -14.55 -1.95
C VAL A 75 6.04 -13.36 -1.98
N ARG A 76 6.59 -12.96 -0.83
CA ARG A 76 7.37 -11.74 -0.68
C ARG A 76 8.60 -12.01 0.17
N LEU A 77 9.75 -11.62 -0.35
CA LEU A 77 11.01 -11.60 0.39
C LEU A 77 11.26 -10.19 0.89
N GLU A 78 11.47 -10.05 2.18
CA GLU A 78 11.81 -8.79 2.83
C GLU A 78 13.12 -8.93 3.56
N ILE A 79 14.01 -7.98 3.35
CA ILE A 79 15.34 -7.90 3.97
C ILE A 79 15.50 -6.51 4.54
N GLU A 80 15.59 -6.43 5.85
CA GLU A 80 15.88 -5.18 6.55
C GLU A 80 17.15 -5.34 7.36
N GLY A 81 17.97 -4.31 7.40
CA GLY A 81 19.19 -4.39 8.17
C GLY A 81 19.81 -3.05 8.49
N ARG A 82 20.74 -3.10 9.45
CA ARG A 82 21.53 -1.95 9.88
C ARG A 82 23.00 -2.24 9.77
N LEU A 83 23.70 -1.48 8.91
CA LEU A 83 25.15 -1.62 8.69
C LEU A 83 25.96 -1.04 9.86
N ASN A 84 25.49 0.08 10.42
CA ASN A 84 26.08 0.77 11.56
C ASN A 84 25.04 1.73 12.17
N ASP A 85 25.45 2.55 13.15
CA ASP A 85 24.55 3.48 13.83
C ASP A 85 23.96 4.57 12.91
N HIS A 86 24.55 4.77 11.74
CA HIS A 86 24.15 5.82 10.80
C HIS A 86 23.46 5.32 9.54
N ILE A 87 23.62 4.04 9.17
CA ILE A 87 23.11 3.53 7.89
C ILE A 87 22.28 2.28 8.12
N SER A 88 21.05 2.29 7.62
CA SER A 88 20.19 1.11 7.46
C SER A 88 19.73 0.96 6.02
N TYR A 89 19.20 -0.20 5.67
CA TYR A 89 18.70 -0.51 4.35
C TYR A 89 17.42 -1.35 4.44
N HIS A 90 16.60 -1.24 3.40
CA HIS A 90 15.40 -2.02 3.26
C HIS A 90 15.27 -2.48 1.80
N PHE A 91 15.16 -3.77 1.60
CA PHE A 91 14.86 -4.39 0.31
C PHE A 91 13.62 -5.27 0.45
N CYS A 92 12.73 -5.18 -0.52
CA CYS A 92 11.54 -6.03 -0.55
C CYS A 92 11.11 -6.33 -1.97
N GLN A 93 10.85 -7.60 -2.27
CA GLN A 93 10.39 -8.07 -3.56
C GLN A 93 9.19 -9.00 -3.41
N SER A 94 8.13 -8.72 -4.18
CA SER A 94 6.95 -9.57 -4.33
C SER A 94 7.08 -10.43 -5.59
N PHE A 95 7.16 -11.75 -5.44
CA PHE A 95 7.36 -12.69 -6.56
C PHE A 95 6.08 -12.93 -7.38
N ASN A 96 4.92 -12.60 -6.85
CA ASN A 96 3.64 -12.74 -7.52
C ASN A 96 3.18 -11.48 -8.27
N LYS A 97 4.01 -10.43 -8.32
CA LYS A 97 3.76 -9.25 -9.14
C LYS A 97 4.40 -9.38 -10.51
N TYR A 98 3.73 -8.84 -11.52
CA TYR A 98 4.27 -8.75 -12.87
C TYR A 98 5.54 -7.90 -12.87
N SER A 99 6.55 -8.36 -13.61
CA SER A 99 7.84 -7.67 -13.74
C SER A 99 7.85 -6.89 -15.05
N ASN A 100 7.70 -5.56 -14.98
CA ASN A 100 7.87 -4.70 -16.16
C ASN A 100 9.32 -4.20 -16.22
N PRO A 101 10.10 -4.57 -17.24
CA PRO A 101 11.49 -4.11 -17.39
C PRO A 101 11.62 -2.65 -17.81
N HIS A 102 10.55 -1.99 -18.24
CA HIS A 102 10.55 -0.60 -18.73
C HIS A 102 10.03 0.40 -17.69
N SER A 103 10.30 0.17 -16.41
CA SER A 103 9.93 1.11 -15.35
C SER A 103 10.75 2.40 -15.41
N VAL A 104 10.17 3.51 -14.99
CA VAL A 104 10.81 4.84 -14.96
C VAL A 104 12.02 4.86 -14.01
N ASP A 105 12.00 4.06 -12.96
CA ASP A 105 13.08 3.94 -11.97
C ASP A 105 14.12 2.84 -12.30
N ASN A 106 14.03 2.23 -13.48
CA ASN A 106 14.86 1.09 -13.92
C ASN A 106 14.78 -0.15 -13.02
N LEU A 107 13.79 -0.22 -12.14
CA LEU A 107 13.54 -1.37 -11.28
C LEU A 107 12.26 -2.09 -11.71
N SER A 108 12.25 -3.40 -11.53
CA SER A 108 11.02 -4.18 -11.69
C SER A 108 9.90 -3.67 -10.78
N SER A 109 8.67 -3.65 -11.27
CA SER A 109 7.48 -3.33 -10.46
C SER A 109 7.25 -4.31 -9.31
N SER A 110 7.86 -5.49 -9.37
CA SER A 110 7.88 -6.48 -8.28
C SER A 110 8.73 -6.06 -7.09
N ILE A 111 9.68 -5.14 -7.26
CA ILE A 111 10.48 -4.57 -6.17
C ILE A 111 9.67 -3.45 -5.52
N GLU A 112 9.30 -3.64 -4.26
CA GLU A 112 8.52 -2.68 -3.47
C GLU A 112 9.43 -1.69 -2.73
N TYR A 113 10.48 -2.20 -2.09
CA TYR A 113 11.49 -1.39 -1.42
C TYR A 113 12.89 -1.72 -1.95
N ALA A 114 13.66 -0.69 -2.19
CA ALA A 114 15.10 -0.76 -2.46
C ALA A 114 15.69 0.58 -2.05
N ASN A 115 15.93 0.77 -0.75
CA ASN A 115 16.37 2.07 -0.23
C ASN A 115 17.43 1.93 0.85
N ILE A 116 18.09 3.06 1.07
CA ILE A 116 19.07 3.27 2.15
C ILE A 116 18.55 4.44 2.98
N THR A 117 18.64 4.29 4.31
CA THR A 117 18.36 5.35 5.26
C THR A 117 19.63 5.82 5.92
N TRP A 118 19.91 7.11 5.84
CA TRP A 118 20.93 7.78 6.62
C TRP A 118 20.32 8.40 7.88
N HIS A 119 20.74 7.89 9.03
CA HIS A 119 20.38 8.42 10.35
C HIS A 119 21.36 9.55 10.70
N ALA A 120 21.06 10.76 10.22
CA ALA A 120 21.95 11.92 10.39
C ALA A 120 21.99 12.41 11.85
N SER A 121 20.88 12.22 12.58
CA SER A 121 20.78 12.49 14.02
C SER A 121 19.60 11.72 14.62
N ASP A 122 19.41 11.78 15.94
CA ASP A 122 18.25 11.18 16.62
C ASP A 122 16.90 11.80 16.17
N ARG A 123 16.94 12.97 15.53
CA ARG A 123 15.74 13.69 15.09
C ARG A 123 15.57 13.77 13.58
N PHE A 124 16.59 13.42 12.81
CA PHE A 124 16.52 13.54 11.35
C PHE A 124 17.08 12.32 10.64
N ASN A 125 16.24 11.74 9.77
CA ASN A 125 16.61 10.65 8.87
C ASN A 125 16.37 11.07 7.42
N LEU A 126 17.25 10.63 6.52
CA LEU A 126 17.11 10.79 5.08
C LEU A 126 17.05 9.41 4.42
N VAL A 127 15.99 9.15 3.68
CA VAL A 127 15.79 7.92 2.91
C VAL A 127 15.95 8.22 1.43
N ALA A 128 16.73 7.40 0.72
CA ALA A 128 16.92 7.50 -0.71
C ALA A 128 16.75 6.14 -1.38
N GLY A 129 16.03 6.10 -2.51
CA GLY A 129 15.73 4.88 -3.28
C GLY A 129 14.23 4.64 -3.41
N LYS A 130 13.86 3.41 -3.78
CA LYS A 130 12.45 3.01 -3.92
C LYS A 130 11.84 2.77 -2.55
N GLN A 131 10.71 3.42 -2.29
CA GLN A 131 10.12 3.51 -0.97
C GLN A 131 8.60 3.71 -1.06
N PHE A 132 7.91 3.49 0.04
CA PHE A 132 6.48 3.78 0.14
C PHE A 132 6.23 5.28 0.04
N VAL A 133 5.25 5.67 -0.78
CA VAL A 133 4.81 7.07 -0.88
C VAL A 133 4.16 7.47 0.44
N ALA A 134 4.62 8.56 1.02
CA ALA A 134 4.19 9.01 2.35
C ALA A 134 2.75 9.57 2.37
N LEU A 135 1.83 8.90 1.65
CA LEU A 135 0.41 9.17 1.76
C LEU A 135 -0.05 8.87 3.19
N GLY A 136 -0.97 9.67 3.70
CA GLY A 136 -1.64 9.40 4.97
C GLY A 136 -2.56 8.17 4.87
N GLY A 137 -3.30 7.91 5.93
CA GLY A 137 -4.15 6.71 6.00
C GLY A 137 -3.40 5.53 6.59
N TYR A 138 -4.17 4.53 6.98
CA TYR A 138 -3.65 3.31 7.61
C TYR A 138 -3.86 2.07 6.77
N GLU A 139 -4.93 1.99 5.95
CA GLU A 139 -5.21 0.79 5.17
C GLU A 139 -4.02 0.35 4.30
N ALA A 140 -3.38 1.27 3.59
CA ALA A 140 -2.23 0.96 2.75
C ALA A 140 -0.91 0.88 3.55
N TYR A 141 -0.89 1.44 4.76
CA TYR A 141 0.30 1.51 5.61
C TYR A 141 0.44 0.32 6.56
N VAL A 142 -0.68 -0.21 7.10
CA VAL A 142 -0.63 -1.43 7.90
C VAL A 142 -0.12 -2.60 7.06
N ASN A 143 0.54 -3.55 7.71
CA ASN A 143 1.07 -4.73 7.02
C ASN A 143 -0.03 -5.35 6.12
N ALA A 144 0.26 -5.46 4.85
CA ALA A 144 -0.67 -5.98 3.84
C ALA A 144 -1.12 -7.44 4.08
N LEU A 145 -0.49 -8.16 5.01
CA LEU A 145 -0.95 -9.46 5.50
C LEU A 145 -2.15 -9.36 6.47
N ARG A 146 -2.46 -8.15 6.94
CA ARG A 146 -3.67 -7.84 7.71
C ARG A 146 -4.83 -7.42 6.81
N VAL A 147 -4.56 -6.96 5.59
CA VAL A 147 -5.57 -6.49 4.62
C VAL A 147 -5.78 -7.54 3.55
N ARG A 148 -6.96 -8.16 3.49
CA ARG A 148 -7.31 -9.19 2.48
C ARG A 148 -7.77 -8.59 1.16
N GLU A 149 -8.37 -7.41 1.23
CA GLU A 149 -8.79 -6.62 0.08
C GLU A 149 -8.66 -5.14 0.41
N PHE A 150 -7.98 -4.39 -0.43
CA PHE A 150 -7.89 -2.93 -0.31
C PHE A 150 -9.14 -2.25 -0.86
N CYS A 151 -9.38 -1.00 -0.47
CA CYS A 151 -10.34 -0.14 -1.15
C CYS A 151 -9.85 0.18 -2.57
N GLU A 152 -10.74 0.67 -3.43
CA GLU A 152 -10.39 0.98 -4.83
C GLU A 152 -9.34 2.08 -4.92
N PHE A 153 -9.36 3.07 -4.03
CA PHE A 153 -8.33 4.11 -3.99
C PHE A 153 -6.94 3.50 -3.79
N ASN A 154 -6.76 2.68 -2.76
CA ASN A 154 -5.46 2.09 -2.44
C ASN A 154 -5.02 1.00 -3.43
N ASN A 155 -5.97 0.37 -4.14
CA ASN A 155 -5.67 -0.57 -5.22
C ASN A 155 -5.11 0.14 -6.48
N ASN A 156 -5.52 1.39 -6.73
CA ASN A 156 -5.23 2.08 -7.97
C ASN A 156 -4.15 3.17 -7.85
N VAL A 157 -3.66 3.45 -6.65
CA VAL A 157 -2.55 4.39 -6.44
C VAL A 157 -1.22 3.66 -6.40
N ALA A 158 -0.23 4.17 -7.14
CA ALA A 158 1.12 3.61 -7.15
C ALA A 158 1.88 4.01 -5.88
N VAL A 159 1.88 3.12 -4.88
CA VAL A 159 2.40 3.41 -3.53
C VAL A 159 3.90 3.16 -3.33
N TYR A 160 4.62 2.55 -4.29
CA TYR A 160 6.06 2.32 -4.21
C TYR A 160 6.79 3.05 -5.32
N GLN A 161 7.54 4.11 -4.98
CA GLN A 161 8.18 4.99 -5.94
C GLN A 161 9.62 5.30 -5.54
N ALA A 162 10.49 5.52 -6.54
CA ALA A 162 11.85 5.96 -6.31
C ALA A 162 11.90 7.47 -6.04
N GLY A 163 12.71 7.86 -5.05
CA GLY A 163 12.89 9.26 -4.68
C GLY A 163 13.64 9.44 -3.38
N ILE A 164 13.39 10.56 -2.72
CA ILE A 164 14.01 10.96 -1.46
C ILE A 164 12.93 11.34 -0.43
N MET A 165 13.19 11.06 0.84
CA MET A 165 12.31 11.37 1.96
C MET A 165 13.12 11.81 3.17
N GLY A 166 12.83 13.00 3.68
CA GLY A 166 13.31 13.48 4.97
C GLY A 166 12.26 13.23 6.05
N VAL A 167 12.67 12.66 7.16
CA VAL A 167 11.85 12.40 8.35
C VAL A 167 12.38 13.23 9.51
N VAL A 168 11.56 14.11 10.06
CA VAL A 168 11.91 14.98 11.19
C VAL A 168 11.06 14.61 12.40
N GLN A 169 11.69 14.16 13.46
CA GLN A 169 11.06 13.90 14.76
C GLN A 169 11.20 15.13 15.64
N PHE A 170 10.13 15.89 15.85
CA PHE A 170 10.15 17.08 16.70
C PHE A 170 10.22 16.71 18.19
N ASN A 171 9.43 15.72 18.57
CA ASN A 171 9.36 15.13 19.90
C ASN A 171 8.77 13.70 19.78
N PRO A 172 8.67 12.91 20.85
CA PRO A 172 8.12 11.55 20.74
C PRO A 172 6.71 11.46 20.14
N ALA A 173 5.90 12.52 20.29
CA ALA A 173 4.52 12.54 19.81
C ALA A 173 4.32 13.18 18.42
N GLN A 174 5.35 13.79 17.81
CA GLN A 174 5.18 14.58 16.59
C GLN A 174 6.28 14.31 15.58
N GLN A 175 5.90 13.88 14.39
CA GLN A 175 6.80 13.61 13.27
C GLN A 175 6.31 14.29 12.01
N LEU A 176 7.23 14.85 11.22
CA LEU A 176 6.97 15.40 9.90
C LEU A 176 7.79 14.65 8.86
N ILE A 177 7.16 14.30 7.76
CA ILE A 177 7.80 13.69 6.59
C ILE A 177 7.66 14.64 5.41
N LEU A 178 8.78 14.90 4.74
CA LEU A 178 8.84 15.61 3.46
C LEU A 178 9.40 14.64 2.43
N GLN A 179 8.65 14.39 1.35
CA GLN A 179 9.05 13.41 0.36
C GLN A 179 8.88 13.96 -1.05
N VAL A 180 9.82 13.62 -1.94
CA VAL A 180 9.72 13.84 -3.38
C VAL A 180 10.08 12.53 -4.07
N VAL A 181 9.16 12.01 -4.86
CA VAL A 181 9.31 10.73 -5.57
C VAL A 181 8.80 10.86 -7.01
N ASN A 182 9.09 9.88 -7.85
CA ASN A 182 8.41 9.75 -9.14
C ASN A 182 6.90 9.63 -8.90
N ASN A 183 6.08 10.24 -9.75
CA ASN A 183 4.63 10.12 -9.63
C ASN A 183 4.06 8.86 -10.32
N ARG A 184 4.91 8.06 -10.95
CA ARG A 184 4.55 6.84 -11.71
C ARG A 184 5.71 5.86 -11.76
N SER A 185 5.39 4.58 -11.90
CA SER A 185 6.38 3.50 -12.08
C SER A 185 6.59 3.13 -13.53
N GLY A 186 5.57 3.28 -14.40
CA GLY A 186 5.58 2.89 -15.80
C GLY A 186 5.63 4.06 -16.78
N SER A 187 5.65 3.74 -18.08
CA SER A 187 5.50 4.70 -19.17
C SER A 187 4.06 5.23 -19.26
N ASP A 188 3.81 6.22 -20.12
CA ASP A 188 2.44 6.73 -20.34
C ASP A 188 1.48 5.64 -20.86
N SER A 189 1.97 4.69 -21.66
CA SER A 189 1.18 3.56 -22.15
C SER A 189 0.85 2.53 -21.07
N ASP A 190 1.66 2.46 -20.01
CA ASP A 190 1.36 1.59 -18.85
C ASP A 190 0.38 2.26 -17.88
N LEU A 191 0.37 3.62 -17.85
CA LEU A 191 -0.49 4.40 -16.96
C LEU A 191 -1.89 4.61 -17.53
N TYR A 192 -2.00 4.78 -18.85
CA TYR A 192 -3.25 5.15 -19.50
C TYR A 192 -3.63 4.09 -20.53
N ILE A 193 -4.63 3.25 -20.20
CA ILE A 193 -5.10 2.13 -21.04
C ILE A 193 -5.37 2.57 -22.48
N TYR A 194 -5.93 3.77 -22.66
CA TYR A 194 -6.25 4.33 -23.99
C TYR A 194 -5.29 5.44 -24.40
N GLY A 195 -4.08 5.45 -23.83
CA GLY A 195 -3.09 6.49 -24.09
C GLY A 195 -3.41 7.80 -23.39
N ARG A 196 -2.51 8.75 -23.54
CA ARG A 196 -2.72 10.12 -23.06
C ARG A 196 -3.74 10.82 -23.95
N PRO A 197 -4.65 11.66 -23.40
CA PRO A 197 -5.60 12.39 -24.20
C PRO A 197 -4.94 13.25 -25.28
N ASP A 198 -5.56 13.35 -26.45
CA ASP A 198 -5.04 14.09 -27.60
C ASP A 198 -4.72 15.55 -27.26
N GLY A 199 -3.63 16.07 -27.80
CA GLY A 199 -3.18 17.43 -27.59
C GLY A 199 -2.52 17.71 -26.22
N ILE A 200 -2.42 16.71 -25.33
CA ILE A 200 -1.75 16.85 -24.03
C ILE A 200 -0.31 16.32 -24.13
N GLU A 201 0.68 17.18 -23.89
CA GLU A 201 2.08 16.81 -23.87
C GLU A 201 2.46 16.10 -22.56
N ALA A 202 3.47 15.22 -22.62
CA ALA A 202 4.04 14.56 -21.45
C ALA A 202 4.53 15.55 -20.39
N ALA A 203 4.48 15.15 -19.13
CA ALA A 203 5.14 15.90 -18.06
C ALA A 203 6.67 15.88 -18.28
N LYS A 204 7.31 17.05 -18.16
CA LYS A 204 8.77 17.14 -18.16
C LYS A 204 9.38 16.75 -16.80
N ILE A 205 8.62 16.95 -15.73
CA ILE A 205 9.04 16.68 -14.34
C ILE A 205 7.92 15.87 -13.65
N PRO A 206 7.82 14.55 -13.95
CA PRO A 206 6.76 13.70 -13.41
C PRO A 206 7.07 13.29 -11.96
N LEU A 207 7.12 14.27 -11.06
CA LEU A 207 7.37 14.08 -9.64
C LEU A 207 6.11 14.31 -8.82
N LEU A 208 6.05 13.66 -7.65
CA LEU A 208 5.07 13.83 -6.59
C LEU A 208 5.78 14.32 -5.34
N ALA A 209 5.42 15.49 -4.86
CA ALA A 209 5.86 16.02 -3.57
C ALA A 209 4.77 15.77 -2.53
N THR A 210 5.17 15.30 -1.35
CA THR A 210 4.26 14.98 -0.23
C THR A 210 4.78 15.59 1.05
N VAL A 211 3.87 16.18 1.81
CA VAL A 211 4.04 16.53 3.21
C VAL A 211 3.13 15.62 4.02
N ASN A 212 3.68 14.92 5.00
CA ASN A 212 2.92 14.03 5.87
C ASN A 212 3.26 14.35 7.33
N TRP A 213 2.22 14.52 8.15
CA TRP A 213 2.34 14.68 9.58
C TRP A 213 1.83 13.42 10.28
N ASN A 214 2.62 12.91 11.23
CA ASN A 214 2.24 11.81 12.11
C ASN A 214 2.18 12.31 13.55
N GLY A 215 1.09 12.00 14.24
CA GLY A 215 0.87 12.27 15.65
C GLY A 215 0.68 10.99 16.44
N PHE A 216 1.23 10.92 17.65
CA PHE A 216 1.19 9.77 18.54
C PHE A 216 0.72 10.23 19.91
N PHE A 217 -0.43 9.71 20.39
CA PHE A 217 -1.13 10.19 21.58
C PHE A 217 -1.63 9.02 22.43
N LEU A 218 -2.10 9.30 23.64
CA LEU A 218 -2.68 8.35 24.58
C LEU A 218 -1.73 7.16 24.87
N ASP A 219 -0.49 7.48 25.25
CA ASP A 219 0.55 6.47 25.48
C ASP A 219 0.73 5.52 24.30
N ASP A 220 0.80 6.09 23.10
CA ASP A 220 0.97 5.40 21.83
C ASP A 220 -0.24 4.52 21.39
N ALA A 221 -1.42 4.74 21.97
CA ALA A 221 -2.62 4.03 21.59
C ALA A 221 -3.41 4.69 20.46
N LEU A 222 -3.22 6.00 20.22
CA LEU A 222 -3.93 6.76 19.18
C LEU A 222 -2.93 7.45 18.27
N HIS A 223 -2.95 7.08 17.00
CA HIS A 223 -2.07 7.66 16.01
C HIS A 223 -2.85 8.35 14.90
N PHE A 224 -2.27 9.41 14.36
CA PHE A 224 -2.76 10.17 13.21
C PHE A 224 -1.72 10.15 12.09
N ARG A 225 -2.17 10.03 10.85
CA ARG A 225 -1.36 10.13 9.64
C ARG A 225 -2.09 10.98 8.61
N TYR A 226 -1.71 12.25 8.49
CA TYR A 226 -2.34 13.21 7.58
C TYR A 226 -1.35 13.67 6.54
N SER A 227 -1.76 13.69 5.28
CA SER A 227 -0.87 14.16 4.22
C SER A 227 -1.56 15.01 3.18
N ALA A 228 -0.75 15.84 2.55
CA ALA A 228 -1.09 16.55 1.32
C ALA A 228 0.01 16.29 0.30
N SER A 229 -0.39 15.94 -0.92
CA SER A 229 0.54 15.66 -2.02
C SER A 229 0.13 16.40 -3.29
N MET A 230 1.13 16.79 -4.07
CA MET A 230 0.95 17.41 -5.37
C MET A 230 1.98 16.88 -6.36
N GLY A 231 1.54 16.53 -7.58
CA GLY A 231 2.41 16.06 -8.65
C GLY A 231 1.92 16.47 -10.04
N GLN A 232 2.77 16.28 -11.03
CA GLN A 232 2.45 16.57 -12.42
C GLN A 232 2.25 15.28 -13.21
N LEU A 233 1.04 15.05 -13.76
CA LEU A 233 0.71 13.90 -14.61
C LEU A 233 1.10 14.14 -16.07
N ALA A 234 0.83 15.35 -16.58
CA ALA A 234 1.17 15.80 -17.91
C ALA A 234 1.33 17.33 -17.91
N LYS A 235 1.73 17.94 -19.01
CA LYS A 235 1.84 19.39 -19.12
C LYS A 235 0.49 20.06 -18.86
N GLY A 236 0.43 20.89 -17.80
CA GLY A 236 -0.80 21.55 -17.35
C GLY A 236 -1.83 20.64 -16.66
N LYS A 237 -1.50 19.38 -16.39
CA LYS A 237 -2.36 18.42 -15.71
C LYS A 237 -1.68 17.91 -14.45
N ASN A 238 -2.22 18.27 -13.31
CA ASN A 238 -1.68 17.94 -12.00
C ASN A 238 -2.54 16.86 -11.31
N ILE A 239 -1.95 16.25 -10.28
CA ILE A 239 -2.61 15.38 -9.33
C ILE A 239 -2.44 15.96 -7.93
N TYR A 240 -3.48 15.86 -7.12
CA TYR A 240 -3.49 16.26 -5.72
C TYR A 240 -4.07 15.14 -4.89
N TYR A 241 -3.41 14.82 -3.77
CA TYR A 241 -3.94 13.93 -2.75
C TYR A 241 -4.09 14.65 -1.42
N LEU A 242 -5.20 14.43 -0.73
CA LEU A 242 -5.42 14.78 0.66
C LEU A 242 -5.86 13.53 1.39
N THR A 243 -5.14 13.15 2.43
CA THR A 243 -5.45 11.93 3.17
C THR A 243 -5.38 12.15 4.66
N CYS A 244 -6.33 11.58 5.38
CA CYS A 244 -6.41 11.62 6.83
C CYS A 244 -6.64 10.21 7.35
N GLY A 245 -5.69 9.70 8.12
CA GLY A 245 -5.80 8.40 8.77
C GLY A 245 -5.75 8.52 10.28
N ASN A 246 -6.62 7.79 10.95
CA ASN A 246 -6.71 7.73 12.39
C ASN A 246 -6.74 6.27 12.81
N ILE A 247 -5.86 5.83 13.69
CA ILE A 247 -5.87 4.49 14.24
C ILE A 247 -5.83 4.52 15.74
N TYR A 248 -6.69 3.71 16.36
CA TYR A 248 -6.62 3.36 17.76
C TYR A 248 -6.16 1.91 17.87
N GLU A 249 -5.02 1.69 18.53
CA GLU A 249 -4.42 0.37 18.69
C GLU A 249 -4.11 0.14 20.17
N LYS A 250 -5.00 -0.59 20.83
CA LYS A 250 -4.82 -1.04 22.22
C LYS A 250 -5.49 -2.40 22.39
N TYR A 251 -4.67 -3.39 22.68
CA TYR A 251 -5.17 -4.76 22.90
C TYR A 251 -6.42 -4.75 23.82
N PRO A 252 -7.49 -5.47 23.44
CA PRO A 252 -7.62 -6.41 22.32
C PRO A 252 -8.14 -5.78 21.02
N PHE A 253 -8.23 -4.46 20.91
CA PHE A 253 -8.83 -3.74 19.78
C PHE A 253 -7.80 -3.03 18.90
N VAL A 254 -8.02 -3.09 17.59
CA VAL A 254 -7.43 -2.17 16.61
C VAL A 254 -8.55 -1.62 15.74
N ALA A 255 -8.67 -0.31 15.67
CA ALA A 255 -9.67 0.33 14.81
C ALA A 255 -9.02 1.47 14.04
N TYR A 256 -9.27 1.56 12.72
CA TYR A 256 -8.84 2.72 11.94
C TYR A 256 -9.97 3.30 11.10
N LEU A 257 -9.85 4.60 10.85
CA LEU A 257 -10.71 5.37 9.96
C LEU A 257 -9.82 6.23 9.06
N ASP A 258 -9.93 5.98 7.74
CA ASP A 258 -9.22 6.75 6.71
C ASP A 258 -10.19 7.53 5.85
N VAL A 259 -9.79 8.74 5.49
CA VAL A 259 -10.44 9.56 4.46
C VAL A 259 -9.39 9.88 3.43
N MET A 260 -9.65 9.52 2.17
CA MET A 260 -8.71 9.71 1.07
C MET A 260 -9.41 10.44 -0.08
N TYR A 261 -8.83 11.54 -0.51
CA TYR A 261 -9.32 12.33 -1.63
C TYR A 261 -8.23 12.54 -2.66
N SER A 262 -8.58 12.38 -3.94
CA SER A 262 -7.73 12.80 -5.05
C SER A 262 -8.47 13.68 -6.05
N ARG A 263 -7.70 14.57 -6.69
CA ARG A 263 -8.13 15.37 -7.83
C ARG A 263 -7.07 15.25 -8.90
N GLU A 264 -7.44 14.75 -10.06
CA GLU A 264 -6.52 14.31 -11.10
C GLU A 264 -6.85 14.98 -12.44
N GLY A 265 -5.88 15.68 -13.03
CA GLY A 265 -6.05 16.32 -14.32
C GLY A 265 -6.23 15.30 -15.45
N ILE A 266 -5.67 14.09 -15.30
CA ILE A 266 -5.88 12.91 -16.14
C ILE A 266 -6.16 11.75 -15.19
N ASP A 267 -7.07 10.86 -15.54
CA ASP A 267 -7.48 9.71 -14.73
C ASP A 267 -6.35 8.70 -14.54
N SER A 268 -5.52 8.90 -13.53
CA SER A 268 -4.41 8.01 -13.20
C SER A 268 -4.88 6.73 -12.48
N GLN A 269 -6.03 6.77 -11.80
CA GLN A 269 -6.65 5.59 -11.19
C GLN A 269 -7.46 4.76 -12.18
N GLN A 270 -7.71 5.28 -13.38
CA GLN A 270 -8.39 4.63 -14.50
C GLN A 270 -9.82 4.14 -14.22
N ARG A 271 -10.47 4.58 -13.14
CA ARG A 271 -11.80 4.11 -12.75
C ARG A 271 -12.89 4.66 -13.68
N ILE A 272 -12.87 5.96 -13.98
CA ILE A 272 -13.80 6.57 -14.95
C ILE A 272 -13.44 6.14 -16.37
N THR A 273 -12.16 6.07 -16.69
CA THR A 273 -11.64 5.59 -17.98
C THR A 273 -12.14 4.17 -18.28
N THR A 274 -12.01 3.25 -17.32
CA THR A 274 -12.47 1.86 -17.49
C THR A 274 -13.99 1.78 -17.64
N LEU A 275 -14.73 2.57 -16.87
CA LEU A 275 -16.18 2.64 -16.96
C LEU A 275 -16.64 3.08 -18.36
N GLN A 276 -15.99 4.12 -18.91
CA GLN A 276 -16.28 4.61 -20.27
C GLN A 276 -15.90 3.58 -21.34
N GLY A 277 -14.77 2.87 -21.17
CA GLY A 277 -14.33 1.83 -22.10
C GLY A 277 -15.21 0.58 -22.14
N GLN A 278 -15.99 0.33 -21.10
CA GLN A 278 -17.01 -0.74 -21.07
C GLN A 278 -18.30 -0.32 -21.77
N GLY A 279 -18.48 0.98 -22.01
CA GLY A 279 -19.66 1.52 -22.66
C GLY A 279 -19.75 1.13 -24.15
N ARG A 280 -20.96 1.14 -24.69
CA ARG A 280 -21.21 0.83 -26.09
C ARG A 280 -21.41 2.11 -26.89
N GLY A 281 -20.85 2.14 -28.10
CA GLY A 281 -21.12 3.21 -29.07
C GLY A 281 -20.21 4.44 -29.02
N MET A 282 -19.20 4.46 -28.13
CA MET A 282 -18.15 5.51 -28.08
C MET A 282 -16.77 4.89 -28.21
N LEU A 283 -15.86 5.60 -28.88
CA LEU A 283 -14.43 5.18 -28.86
C LEU A 283 -13.88 5.34 -27.44
N PRO A 284 -13.16 4.35 -26.93
CA PRO A 284 -12.54 4.44 -25.61
C PRO A 284 -11.51 5.56 -25.56
N VAL A 285 -11.60 6.40 -24.52
CA VAL A 285 -10.66 7.51 -24.30
C VAL A 285 -10.30 7.60 -22.81
N THR A 286 -9.10 8.07 -22.51
CA THR A 286 -8.69 8.35 -21.15
C THR A 286 -9.43 9.57 -20.59
N ALA A 287 -10.10 9.40 -19.47
CA ALA A 287 -10.85 10.46 -18.83
C ALA A 287 -9.92 11.55 -18.26
N GLN A 288 -10.44 12.76 -18.19
CA GLN A 288 -9.76 13.93 -17.65
C GLN A 288 -10.58 14.56 -16.54
N ASN A 289 -9.91 15.34 -15.70
CA ASN A 289 -10.54 16.12 -14.64
C ASN A 289 -11.34 15.25 -13.66
N THR A 290 -10.74 14.11 -13.26
CA THR A 290 -11.36 13.15 -12.34
C THR A 290 -11.14 13.50 -10.87
N GLN A 291 -12.05 13.08 -10.03
CA GLN A 291 -11.93 13.16 -8.58
C GLN A 291 -12.45 11.90 -7.90
N TYR A 292 -11.79 11.53 -6.82
CA TYR A 292 -12.11 10.34 -6.03
C TYR A 292 -12.15 10.67 -4.55
N LEU A 293 -13.11 10.12 -3.84
CA LEU A 293 -13.23 10.25 -2.39
C LEU A 293 -13.55 8.89 -1.81
N SER A 294 -12.80 8.50 -0.78
CA SER A 294 -12.95 7.20 -0.11
C SER A 294 -12.98 7.38 1.39
N PHE A 295 -13.93 6.74 2.04
CA PHE A 295 -14.04 6.56 3.48
C PHE A 295 -13.83 5.09 3.78
N ILE A 296 -12.90 4.77 4.66
CA ILE A 296 -12.50 3.39 4.96
C ILE A 296 -12.51 3.25 6.49
N ALA A 297 -13.22 2.26 6.99
CA ALA A 297 -13.27 1.94 8.41
C ALA A 297 -12.97 0.46 8.64
N ASN A 298 -12.18 0.17 9.66
CA ASN A 298 -11.85 -1.18 10.10
C ASN A 298 -11.97 -1.29 11.61
N LEU A 299 -12.50 -2.41 12.08
CA LEU A 299 -12.50 -2.79 13.48
C LEU A 299 -12.01 -4.23 13.59
N ASP A 300 -10.94 -4.43 14.32
CA ASP A 300 -10.25 -5.67 14.54
C ASP A 300 -10.27 -5.99 16.03
N TYR A 301 -10.66 -7.21 16.40
CA TYR A 301 -10.86 -7.62 17.77
C TYR A 301 -10.31 -9.02 18.05
N GLN A 302 -9.25 -9.09 18.83
CA GLN A 302 -8.67 -10.34 19.29
C GLN A 302 -9.39 -10.83 20.56
N PHE A 303 -10.51 -11.54 20.39
CA PHE A 303 -11.37 -11.99 21.49
C PHE A 303 -10.82 -13.21 22.25
N HIS A 304 -9.79 -13.86 21.71
CA HIS A 304 -9.09 -14.97 22.35
C HIS A 304 -7.63 -14.99 21.86
N PRO A 305 -6.64 -15.45 22.64
CA PRO A 305 -5.24 -15.50 22.21
C PRO A 305 -5.00 -16.23 20.87
N LYS A 306 -5.87 -17.20 20.52
CA LYS A 306 -5.83 -17.95 19.25
C LYS A 306 -6.84 -17.48 18.21
N TRP A 307 -7.68 -16.50 18.51
CA TRP A 307 -8.74 -16.08 17.61
C TRP A 307 -8.83 -14.57 17.49
N ASN A 308 -8.90 -14.14 16.27
CA ASN A 308 -9.11 -12.74 15.91
C ASN A 308 -10.25 -12.64 14.89
N ALA A 309 -11.02 -11.58 14.95
CA ALA A 309 -12.02 -11.27 13.93
C ALA A 309 -11.92 -9.79 13.56
N TYR A 310 -12.12 -9.49 12.29
CA TYR A 310 -12.27 -8.10 11.86
C TYR A 310 -13.44 -7.92 10.92
N ILE A 311 -13.98 -6.71 10.94
CA ILE A 311 -14.88 -6.19 9.93
C ILE A 311 -14.27 -4.94 9.31
N LYS A 312 -14.41 -4.78 8.00
CA LYS A 312 -13.95 -3.60 7.26
C LYS A 312 -15.00 -3.18 6.26
N GLY A 313 -15.16 -1.87 6.11
CA GLY A 313 -16.00 -1.29 5.08
C GLY A 313 -15.30 -0.14 4.38
N ALA A 314 -15.59 0.05 3.10
CA ALA A 314 -15.22 1.25 2.37
C ALA A 314 -16.43 1.77 1.58
N TYR A 315 -16.57 3.09 1.54
CA TYR A 315 -17.52 3.83 0.70
C TYR A 315 -16.75 4.81 -0.16
N GLU A 316 -16.92 4.72 -1.47
CA GLU A 316 -16.07 5.43 -2.41
C GLU A 316 -16.90 6.06 -3.53
N THR A 317 -16.48 7.24 -3.97
CA THR A 317 -17.11 7.93 -5.11
C THR A 317 -16.07 8.24 -6.17
N ALA A 318 -16.49 8.17 -7.43
CA ALA A 318 -15.71 8.58 -8.58
C ALA A 318 -16.52 9.56 -9.44
N GLY A 319 -15.90 10.65 -9.89
CA GLY A 319 -16.57 11.67 -10.66
C GLY A 319 -15.64 12.57 -11.45
N ILE A 320 -16.23 13.48 -12.19
CA ILE A 320 -15.58 14.53 -13.00
C ILE A 320 -15.82 15.88 -12.32
N TYR A 321 -14.75 16.59 -11.97
CA TYR A 321 -14.85 17.90 -11.30
C TYR A 321 -15.07 19.07 -12.28
N GLU A 322 -14.72 18.88 -13.55
CA GLU A 322 -14.85 19.88 -14.61
C GLU A 322 -15.21 19.19 -15.93
N ALA A 323 -16.30 19.62 -16.54
CA ALA A 323 -16.78 19.05 -17.79
C ALA A 323 -15.82 19.30 -18.97
N ASN A 324 -15.83 18.39 -19.93
CA ASN A 324 -15.19 18.54 -21.24
C ASN A 324 -16.16 18.10 -22.35
N SER A 325 -15.69 17.97 -23.59
CA SER A 325 -16.53 17.57 -24.73
C SER A 325 -17.12 16.16 -24.64
N ILE A 326 -16.57 15.30 -23.80
CA ILE A 326 -16.95 13.87 -23.67
C ILE A 326 -17.60 13.60 -22.33
N PHE A 327 -17.10 14.20 -21.25
CA PHE A 327 -17.50 13.93 -19.89
C PHE A 327 -18.23 15.11 -19.27
N ALA A 328 -19.46 14.91 -18.82
CA ALA A 328 -20.21 15.88 -18.03
C ALA A 328 -19.59 16.00 -16.61
N LYS A 329 -19.73 17.17 -15.99
CA LYS A 329 -19.35 17.34 -14.57
C LYS A 329 -20.35 16.59 -13.67
N GLY A 330 -19.84 15.91 -12.66
CA GLY A 330 -20.66 15.22 -11.67
C GLY A 330 -20.09 13.88 -11.23
N ARG A 331 -20.83 13.20 -10.39
CA ARG A 331 -20.50 11.84 -9.95
C ARG A 331 -20.93 10.85 -11.04
N TYR A 332 -20.13 9.81 -11.23
CA TYR A 332 -20.36 8.72 -12.18
C TYR A 332 -20.60 7.41 -11.46
N LEU A 333 -19.83 7.14 -10.41
CA LEU A 333 -19.83 5.87 -9.71
C LEU A 333 -19.83 6.11 -8.20
N THR A 334 -20.61 5.34 -7.50
CA THR A 334 -20.49 5.07 -6.08
C THR A 334 -20.20 3.59 -5.91
N SER A 335 -19.15 3.24 -5.17
CA SER A 335 -18.82 1.86 -4.84
C SER A 335 -18.70 1.70 -3.33
N TRP A 336 -18.97 0.50 -2.85
CA TRP A 336 -18.76 0.14 -1.45
C TRP A 336 -18.27 -1.29 -1.37
N ASN A 337 -17.47 -1.57 -0.38
CA ASN A 337 -17.14 -2.94 -0.02
C ASN A 337 -17.40 -3.16 1.47
N ALA A 338 -17.80 -4.39 1.79
CA ALA A 338 -17.95 -4.87 3.14
C ALA A 338 -17.21 -6.19 3.28
N GLN A 339 -16.44 -6.32 4.34
CA GLN A 339 -15.58 -7.47 4.59
C GLN A 339 -15.75 -7.94 6.02
N ALA A 340 -15.69 -9.26 6.19
CA ALA A 340 -15.59 -9.92 7.49
C ALA A 340 -14.53 -11.01 7.41
N CYS A 341 -13.71 -11.13 8.43
CA CYS A 341 -12.67 -12.13 8.50
C CYS A 341 -12.59 -12.73 9.90
N LEU A 342 -12.42 -14.04 9.96
CA LEU A 342 -12.09 -14.78 11.15
C LEU A 342 -10.71 -15.39 10.96
N GLU A 343 -9.80 -15.16 11.90
CA GLU A 343 -8.43 -15.66 11.88
C GLU A 343 -8.19 -16.57 13.06
N TRP A 344 -7.54 -17.69 12.81
CA TRP A 344 -7.14 -18.67 13.81
C TRP A 344 -5.62 -18.81 13.83
N PHE A 345 -5.03 -18.65 15.01
CA PHE A 345 -3.62 -18.84 15.32
C PHE A 345 -3.44 -20.18 16.02
N PRO A 346 -3.13 -21.28 15.31
CA PRO A 346 -3.02 -22.61 15.92
C PRO A 346 -1.87 -22.69 16.92
N PHE A 347 -0.79 -21.97 16.66
CA PHE A 347 0.41 -21.94 17.50
C PHE A 347 0.46 -20.65 18.29
N THR A 348 0.54 -20.74 19.62
CA THR A 348 0.65 -19.55 20.49
C THR A 348 2.06 -18.97 20.51
N GLU A 349 3.04 -19.83 20.27
CA GLU A 349 4.47 -19.50 20.20
C GLU A 349 4.84 -18.84 18.86
N ASP A 350 4.14 -19.19 17.80
CA ASP A 350 4.36 -18.65 16.45
C ASP A 350 3.09 -17.99 15.92
N LYS A 351 2.96 -16.69 16.14
CA LYS A 351 1.86 -15.87 15.60
C LYS A 351 2.07 -15.47 14.12
N GLY A 352 3.20 -15.80 13.55
CA GLY A 352 3.46 -15.61 12.12
C GLY A 352 2.60 -16.52 11.24
N PHE A 353 2.16 -17.69 11.79
CA PHE A 353 1.26 -18.60 11.09
C PHE A 353 -0.19 -18.38 11.51
N LYS A 354 -1.08 -18.22 10.54
CA LYS A 354 -2.52 -18.13 10.75
C LYS A 354 -3.32 -18.70 9.59
N VAL A 355 -4.48 -19.28 9.93
CA VAL A 355 -5.52 -19.71 8.98
C VAL A 355 -6.67 -18.73 9.08
N PHE A 356 -7.36 -18.47 7.98
CA PHE A 356 -8.46 -17.50 7.97
C PHE A 356 -9.63 -17.97 7.10
N ALA A 357 -10.82 -17.47 7.45
CA ALA A 357 -12.00 -17.44 6.61
C ALA A 357 -12.38 -15.96 6.39
N HIS A 358 -12.59 -15.58 5.12
CA HIS A 358 -12.86 -14.20 4.74
C HIS A 358 -14.04 -14.13 3.78
N TYR A 359 -14.94 -13.19 4.01
CA TYR A 359 -16.02 -12.81 3.11
C TYR A 359 -15.83 -11.38 2.64
N LEU A 360 -16.03 -11.17 1.35
CA LEU A 360 -16.01 -9.85 0.70
C LEU A 360 -17.27 -9.68 -0.13
N TYR A 361 -17.93 -8.54 0.02
CA TYR A 361 -18.96 -8.04 -0.87
C TYR A 361 -18.53 -6.72 -1.48
N LYS A 362 -18.65 -6.56 -2.81
CA LYS A 362 -18.46 -5.29 -3.53
C LYS A 362 -19.73 -4.92 -4.24
N GLY A 363 -20.26 -3.74 -3.93
CA GLY A 363 -21.43 -3.17 -4.55
C GLY A 363 -21.12 -1.89 -5.33
N HIS A 364 -21.88 -1.64 -6.36
CA HIS A 364 -21.71 -0.49 -7.25
C HIS A 364 -23.05 0.15 -7.58
N HIS A 365 -23.04 1.47 -7.74
CA HIS A 365 -24.17 2.26 -8.24
C HIS A 365 -23.67 3.24 -9.27
N LEU A 366 -24.16 3.12 -10.49
CA LEU A 366 -23.91 4.03 -11.59
C LEU A 366 -24.94 5.17 -11.54
N THR A 367 -24.47 6.40 -11.79
CA THR A 367 -25.37 7.56 -11.90
C THR A 367 -25.80 7.78 -13.36
N GLU A 368 -26.75 8.68 -13.59
CA GLU A 368 -27.20 9.06 -14.92
C GLU A 368 -26.04 9.42 -15.87
N ASN A 369 -24.99 10.08 -15.37
CA ASN A 369 -23.79 10.39 -16.16
C ASN A 369 -23.06 9.14 -16.68
N ALA A 370 -23.09 8.05 -15.93
CA ALA A 370 -22.49 6.77 -16.33
C ALA A 370 -23.44 5.92 -17.18
N GLU A 371 -24.76 6.00 -16.92
CA GLU A 371 -25.78 5.28 -17.68
C GLU A 371 -25.82 5.72 -19.15
N VAL A 372 -25.60 7.01 -19.42
CA VAL A 372 -25.45 7.55 -20.79
C VAL A 372 -24.33 6.83 -21.56
N MET A 373 -23.30 6.34 -20.86
CA MET A 373 -22.20 5.57 -21.47
C MET A 373 -22.55 4.11 -21.71
N MET A 374 -23.75 3.64 -21.32
CA MET A 374 -24.15 2.24 -21.36
C MET A 374 -23.18 1.29 -20.64
N ALA A 375 -22.51 1.79 -19.60
CA ALA A 375 -21.63 0.98 -18.78
C ALA A 375 -22.43 0.06 -17.86
N SER A 376 -21.86 -1.07 -17.51
CA SER A 376 -22.42 -2.03 -16.56
C SER A 376 -21.34 -2.44 -15.56
N MET A 377 -21.71 -2.51 -14.29
CA MET A 377 -20.80 -2.90 -13.22
C MET A 377 -21.58 -3.78 -12.21
N PRO A 378 -21.43 -5.10 -12.29
CA PRO A 378 -22.17 -6.03 -11.44
C PRO A 378 -21.66 -6.01 -9.99
N HIS A 379 -22.52 -6.39 -9.06
CA HIS A 379 -22.14 -6.68 -7.69
C HIS A 379 -21.36 -8.00 -7.63
N THR A 380 -20.31 -8.04 -6.82
CA THR A 380 -19.48 -9.23 -6.70
C THR A 380 -19.29 -9.65 -5.26
N GLN A 381 -19.10 -10.96 -5.05
CA GLN A 381 -18.81 -11.53 -3.75
C GLN A 381 -17.64 -12.50 -3.86
N ARG A 382 -16.91 -12.66 -2.75
CA ARG A 382 -15.84 -13.65 -2.66
C ARG A 382 -15.83 -14.26 -1.26
N ILE A 383 -15.82 -15.58 -1.20
CA ILE A 383 -15.56 -16.35 0.01
C ILE A 383 -14.16 -16.95 -0.13
N SER A 384 -13.30 -16.73 0.86
CA SER A 384 -11.92 -17.20 0.82
C SER A 384 -11.61 -17.98 2.10
N LEU A 385 -10.98 -19.14 1.91
CA LEU A 385 -10.34 -19.90 2.99
C LEU A 385 -8.85 -19.97 2.69
N GLY A 386 -8.00 -19.62 3.63
CA GLY A 386 -6.58 -19.55 3.34
C GLY A 386 -5.69 -19.56 4.55
N LEU A 387 -4.41 -19.49 4.28
CA LEU A 387 -3.36 -19.39 5.29
C LEU A 387 -2.38 -18.28 4.96
N VAL A 388 -1.80 -17.73 6.01
CA VAL A 388 -0.68 -16.79 5.95
C VAL A 388 0.42 -17.31 6.84
N TYR A 389 1.65 -17.25 6.36
CA TYR A 389 2.81 -17.50 7.18
C TYR A 389 3.92 -16.50 6.89
N VAL A 390 4.41 -15.85 7.91
CA VAL A 390 5.65 -15.06 7.89
C VAL A 390 6.75 -15.93 8.47
N ILE A 391 7.64 -16.37 7.60
CA ILE A 391 8.75 -17.26 7.95
C ILE A 391 9.96 -16.41 8.22
N PRO A 392 10.43 -16.30 9.46
CA PRO A 392 11.71 -15.68 9.76
C PRO A 392 12.83 -16.60 9.24
N VAL A 393 13.63 -16.10 8.30
CA VAL A 393 14.75 -16.87 7.71
C VAL A 393 16.03 -16.59 8.48
N LEU A 394 16.19 -15.37 8.98
CA LEU A 394 17.30 -14.89 9.82
C LEU A 394 16.83 -13.80 10.77
#